data_9f8f33ba1dbf27962e7b3d9f49e2451d
#
_entry.id   9f8f33ba1dbf27962e7b3d9f49e2451d
#
_cell.length_a   1.000
_cell.length_b   1.000
_cell.length_c   1.000
_cell.angle_alpha   90.00
_cell.angle_beta   90.00
_cell.angle_gamma   90.00
#
_symmetry.space_group_name_H-M   'P 1'
#
loop_
_entity.id
_entity.type
_entity.pdbx_description
1 polymer ?
#
loop_
_entity_poly.entity_id
_entity_poly.type
_entity_poly.pdbx_seq_one_letter_code
_entity_poly.pdbx_strand_id
1 'polypeptide(L)'
;MWAEAISCITIDNIYETGRGSVRVRAKYDYQRDGNMLEIRQIPPTTTVEAVMDKIAELVKAGRVKEISDMRDETDLNGLKLTIDLKRGQDPDRVMQKLFRLTPLEDSFSCNFNVLIAGMPRVMGVREILAEWAAFRSRTYFELAGKEKRLHLLQGLAAILLDIDKAVRIVRETAEEAEVVPNLMIGFGIDQVQAEYVAEIKMRHLNREY
;
A
#
# COMPACT_ATOMS: atom_id res chain seq x y z
N MET A 1 8.74 -2.96 -14.88
CA MET A 1 7.93 -2.03 -15.72
C MET A 1 6.96 -2.89 -16.52
N TRP A 2 5.66 -2.60 -16.48
CA TRP A 2 4.58 -3.49 -16.91
C TRP A 2 4.28 -3.31 -18.41
N ALA A 3 3.78 -4.36 -19.05
CA ALA A 3 3.29 -4.34 -20.43
C ALA A 3 2.26 -3.21 -20.68
N GLU A 4 2.18 -2.67 -21.89
CA GLU A 4 1.36 -1.52 -22.21
C GLU A 4 -0.16 -1.78 -22.09
N ALA A 5 -0.86 -0.90 -21.36
CA ALA A 5 -2.33 -0.91 -21.31
C ALA A 5 -2.91 -0.18 -22.56
N ILE A 6 -3.86 -0.83 -23.23
CA ILE A 6 -4.32 -0.39 -24.57
C ILE A 6 -5.50 0.61 -24.52
N SER A 7 -6.10 0.87 -23.36
CA SER A 7 -7.30 1.72 -23.27
C SER A 7 -7.34 2.65 -22.08
N CYS A 8 -7.28 3.97 -22.32
CA CYS A 8 -7.40 4.99 -21.28
C CYS A 8 -8.81 5.04 -20.65
N ILE A 9 -9.88 4.89 -21.44
CA ILE A 9 -11.27 5.01 -20.96
C ILE A 9 -11.62 3.93 -19.92
N THR A 10 -11.05 2.74 -20.05
CA THR A 10 -11.28 1.63 -19.12
C THR A 10 -10.55 1.87 -17.79
N ILE A 11 -9.41 2.55 -17.84
CA ILE A 11 -8.62 2.91 -16.63
C ILE A 11 -9.39 3.92 -15.80
N ASP A 12 -9.99 4.95 -16.40
CA ASP A 12 -10.78 5.96 -15.70
C ASP A 12 -11.95 5.33 -14.95
N ASN A 13 -12.68 4.40 -15.59
CA ASN A 13 -13.74 3.64 -14.93
C ASN A 13 -13.25 2.81 -13.75
N ILE A 14 -12.05 2.21 -13.83
CA ILE A 14 -11.45 1.45 -12.72
C ILE A 14 -11.13 2.39 -11.57
N TYR A 15 -10.58 3.58 -11.84
CA TYR A 15 -10.29 4.60 -10.83
C TYR A 15 -11.55 5.12 -10.14
N GLU A 16 -12.65 5.27 -10.88
CA GLU A 16 -13.90 5.78 -10.32
C GLU A 16 -14.71 4.71 -9.58
N THR A 17 -14.81 3.49 -10.14
CA THR A 17 -15.72 2.46 -9.63
C THR A 17 -15.03 1.32 -8.87
N GLY A 18 -13.71 1.21 -9.02
CA GLY A 18 -12.93 0.09 -8.46
C GLY A 18 -13.11 -1.22 -9.23
N ARG A 19 -13.83 -1.23 -10.36
CA ARG A 19 -14.08 -2.42 -11.19
C ARG A 19 -13.82 -2.13 -12.65
N GLY A 20 -13.27 -3.12 -13.33
CA GLY A 20 -13.08 -3.06 -14.78
C GLY A 20 -12.06 -4.09 -15.24
N SER A 21 -11.79 -4.11 -16.54
CA SER A 21 -10.73 -4.92 -17.10
C SER A 21 -9.91 -4.12 -18.10
N VAL A 22 -8.60 -4.31 -18.05
CA VAL A 22 -7.64 -3.65 -18.95
C VAL A 22 -7.01 -4.71 -19.84
N ARG A 23 -6.93 -4.45 -21.14
CA ARG A 23 -6.14 -5.30 -22.04
C ARG A 23 -4.67 -4.91 -21.93
N VAL A 24 -3.84 -5.90 -21.69
CA VAL A 24 -2.39 -5.75 -21.50
C VAL A 24 -1.68 -6.54 -22.59
N ARG A 25 -0.73 -5.92 -23.28
CA ARG A 25 0.10 -6.54 -24.31
C ARG A 25 1.54 -6.69 -23.85
N ALA A 26 2.18 -7.74 -24.33
CA ALA A 26 3.62 -7.92 -24.22
C ALA A 26 4.37 -6.80 -24.94
N LYS A 27 5.47 -6.35 -24.33
CA LYS A 27 6.40 -5.42 -24.99
C LYS A 27 7.49 -6.20 -25.72
N TYR A 28 7.71 -5.86 -26.98
CA TYR A 28 8.70 -6.50 -27.82
C TYR A 28 9.55 -5.50 -28.58
N ASP A 29 10.75 -5.93 -28.93
CA ASP A 29 11.67 -5.20 -29.80
C ASP A 29 12.03 -6.10 -31.00
N TYR A 30 12.19 -5.50 -32.18
CA TYR A 30 12.62 -6.24 -33.37
C TYR A 30 14.09 -5.96 -33.66
N GLN A 31 14.89 -7.02 -33.70
CA GLN A 31 16.32 -6.99 -34.04
C GLN A 31 16.50 -7.32 -35.52
N ARG A 32 16.82 -6.29 -36.33
CA ARG A 32 16.97 -6.45 -37.80
C ARG A 32 18.12 -7.36 -38.19
N ASP A 33 19.27 -7.27 -37.51
CA ASP A 33 20.48 -8.02 -37.85
C ASP A 33 20.31 -9.52 -37.69
N GLY A 34 19.53 -9.96 -36.71
CA GLY A 34 19.21 -11.36 -36.45
C GLY A 34 17.86 -11.83 -36.99
N ASN A 35 17.04 -10.93 -37.53
CA ASN A 35 15.64 -11.18 -37.91
C ASN A 35 14.84 -11.87 -36.79
N MET A 36 15.00 -11.37 -35.58
CA MET A 36 14.40 -11.93 -34.37
C MET A 36 13.55 -10.92 -33.59
N LEU A 37 12.52 -11.42 -32.92
CA LEU A 37 11.67 -10.69 -32.01
C LEU A 37 12.12 -10.98 -30.57
N GLU A 38 12.47 -9.96 -29.82
CA GLU A 38 12.77 -10.05 -28.39
C GLU A 38 11.59 -9.57 -27.59
N ILE A 39 10.94 -10.45 -26.83
CA ILE A 39 9.86 -10.10 -25.90
C ILE A 39 10.50 -9.87 -24.55
N ARG A 40 10.39 -8.64 -24.04
CA ARG A 40 10.99 -8.20 -22.77
C ARG A 40 10.00 -8.10 -21.62
N GLN A 41 8.71 -8.06 -21.90
CA GLN A 41 7.65 -8.01 -20.90
C GLN A 41 6.45 -8.78 -21.39
N ILE A 42 5.84 -9.55 -20.51
CA ILE A 42 4.62 -10.31 -20.77
C ILE A 42 3.51 -9.86 -19.81
N PRO A 43 2.22 -10.10 -20.11
CA PRO A 43 1.12 -9.85 -19.19
C PRO A 43 1.31 -10.59 -17.87
N PRO A 44 0.88 -10.00 -16.72
CA PRO A 44 1.03 -10.61 -15.39
C PRO A 44 0.17 -11.85 -15.19
N THR A 45 -0.73 -12.15 -16.13
CA THR A 45 -1.66 -13.29 -16.12
C THR A 45 -1.04 -14.57 -16.70
N THR A 46 0.17 -14.50 -17.27
CA THR A 46 0.83 -15.62 -17.95
C THR A 46 2.28 -15.77 -17.56
N THR A 47 2.88 -16.91 -17.91
CA THR A 47 4.31 -17.20 -17.71
C THR A 47 5.00 -17.40 -19.07
N VAL A 48 6.35 -17.32 -19.08
CA VAL A 48 7.14 -17.52 -20.30
C VAL A 48 6.92 -18.91 -20.86
N GLU A 49 6.93 -19.93 -20.01
CA GLU A 49 6.71 -21.33 -20.38
C GLU A 49 5.34 -21.52 -21.04
N ALA A 50 4.27 -20.95 -20.45
CA ALA A 50 2.92 -21.06 -21.02
C ALA A 50 2.81 -20.39 -22.40
N VAL A 51 3.52 -19.28 -22.61
CA VAL A 51 3.60 -18.61 -23.92
C VAL A 51 4.37 -19.48 -24.92
N MET A 52 5.51 -20.03 -24.51
CA MET A 52 6.33 -20.91 -25.37
C MET A 52 5.57 -22.17 -25.79
N ASP A 53 4.93 -22.85 -24.84
CA ASP A 53 4.13 -24.03 -25.11
C ASP A 53 3.00 -23.74 -26.10
N LYS A 54 2.32 -22.61 -25.91
CA LYS A 54 1.25 -22.19 -26.82
C LYS A 54 1.74 -21.87 -28.22
N ILE A 55 2.88 -21.21 -28.35
CA ILE A 55 3.52 -20.95 -29.66
C ILE A 55 3.93 -22.26 -30.31
N ALA A 56 4.56 -23.18 -29.57
CA ALA A 56 4.96 -24.50 -30.08
C ALA A 56 3.75 -25.31 -30.58
N GLU A 57 2.63 -25.29 -29.85
CA GLU A 57 1.37 -25.91 -30.29
C GLU A 57 0.87 -25.30 -31.60
N LEU A 58 0.89 -23.97 -31.73
CA LEU A 58 0.44 -23.28 -32.94
C LEU A 58 1.35 -23.55 -34.15
N VAL A 59 2.64 -23.67 -33.93
CA VAL A 59 3.62 -24.07 -35.00
C VAL A 59 3.38 -25.51 -35.44
N LYS A 60 3.19 -26.46 -34.51
CA LYS A 60 2.87 -27.87 -34.81
C LYS A 60 1.53 -27.98 -35.54
N ALA A 61 0.52 -27.18 -35.16
CA ALA A 61 -0.78 -27.13 -35.83
C ALA A 61 -0.74 -26.43 -37.20
N GLY A 62 0.41 -25.90 -37.63
CA GLY A 62 0.59 -25.21 -38.92
C GLY A 62 -0.11 -23.83 -38.97
N ARG A 63 -0.59 -23.31 -37.85
CA ARG A 63 -1.28 -22.00 -37.77
C ARG A 63 -0.29 -20.83 -37.82
N VAL A 64 0.92 -21.01 -37.29
CA VAL A 64 2.03 -20.05 -37.33
C VAL A 64 3.21 -20.72 -37.98
N LYS A 65 3.48 -20.37 -39.24
CA LYS A 65 4.56 -20.95 -40.07
C LYS A 65 5.77 -20.04 -40.18
N GLU A 66 5.64 -18.83 -39.71
CA GLU A 66 6.57 -17.72 -39.85
C GLU A 66 7.75 -17.83 -38.86
N ILE A 67 7.61 -18.60 -37.80
CA ILE A 67 8.61 -18.80 -36.76
C ILE A 67 9.58 -19.94 -37.18
N SER A 68 10.86 -19.71 -36.98
CA SER A 68 11.93 -20.70 -37.22
C SER A 68 12.34 -21.41 -35.94
N ASP A 69 12.61 -20.64 -34.87
CA ASP A 69 13.02 -21.13 -33.57
C ASP A 69 12.56 -20.21 -32.45
N MET A 70 12.63 -20.66 -31.20
CA MET A 70 12.22 -19.92 -30.03
C MET A 70 13.07 -20.32 -28.83
N ARG A 71 13.60 -19.31 -28.10
CA ARG A 71 14.52 -19.52 -26.97
C ARG A 71 14.16 -18.62 -25.81
N ASP A 72 14.23 -19.18 -24.61
CA ASP A 72 14.21 -18.40 -23.39
C ASP A 72 15.63 -18.01 -22.99
N GLU A 73 15.94 -16.73 -23.07
CA GLU A 73 17.23 -16.12 -22.71
C GLU A 73 17.08 -15.23 -21.46
N THR A 74 16.07 -15.52 -20.62
CA THR A 74 15.85 -14.79 -19.37
C THR A 74 17.05 -14.92 -18.45
N ASP A 75 17.56 -13.78 -17.98
CA ASP A 75 18.74 -13.68 -17.13
C ASP A 75 18.48 -12.73 -15.93
N LEU A 76 19.54 -12.40 -15.18
CA LEU A 76 19.50 -11.47 -14.05
C LEU A 76 19.09 -10.04 -14.46
N ASN A 77 19.19 -9.68 -15.75
CA ASN A 77 18.80 -8.37 -16.26
C ASN A 77 17.30 -8.28 -16.59
N GLY A 78 16.62 -9.42 -16.60
CA GLY A 78 15.18 -9.48 -16.81
C GLY A 78 14.73 -10.54 -17.80
N LEU A 79 13.43 -10.54 -18.08
CA LEU A 79 12.80 -11.45 -19.02
C LEU A 79 13.27 -11.16 -20.46
N LYS A 80 13.68 -12.20 -21.15
CA LYS A 80 14.06 -12.14 -22.57
C LYS A 80 13.64 -13.42 -23.28
N LEU A 81 12.52 -13.39 -23.98
CA LEU A 81 12.07 -14.47 -24.87
C LEU A 81 12.38 -14.06 -26.30
N THR A 82 13.27 -14.81 -26.95
CA THR A 82 13.71 -14.57 -28.33
C THR A 82 12.99 -15.52 -29.29
N ILE A 83 12.41 -14.95 -30.35
CA ILE A 83 11.68 -15.67 -31.40
C ILE A 83 12.35 -15.37 -32.75
N ASP A 84 12.97 -16.38 -33.38
CA ASP A 84 13.59 -16.25 -34.66
C ASP A 84 12.56 -16.37 -35.79
N LEU A 85 12.53 -15.38 -36.68
CA LEU A 85 11.62 -15.36 -37.82
C LEU A 85 12.27 -15.94 -39.06
N LYS A 86 11.46 -16.57 -39.92
CA LYS A 86 11.91 -16.97 -41.25
C LYS A 86 12.14 -15.73 -42.12
N ARG A 87 13.06 -15.84 -43.05
CA ARG A 87 13.42 -14.76 -43.99
C ARG A 87 12.18 -14.24 -44.75
N GLY A 88 12.08 -12.93 -44.91
CA GLY A 88 11.01 -12.29 -45.66
C GLY A 88 9.67 -12.17 -44.95
N GLN A 89 9.62 -12.43 -43.65
CA GLN A 89 8.42 -12.24 -42.86
C GLN A 89 8.39 -10.81 -42.27
N ASP A 90 7.19 -10.25 -42.18
CA ASP A 90 6.92 -8.97 -41.55
C ASP A 90 6.75 -9.17 -40.03
N PRO A 91 7.64 -8.62 -39.18
CA PRO A 91 7.60 -8.83 -37.73
C PRO A 91 6.30 -8.32 -37.11
N ASP A 92 5.74 -7.19 -37.59
CA ASP A 92 4.53 -6.62 -37.02
C ASP A 92 3.30 -7.48 -37.30
N ARG A 93 3.23 -8.08 -38.49
CA ARG A 93 2.15 -9.03 -38.82
C ARG A 93 2.23 -10.30 -37.99
N VAL A 94 3.45 -10.81 -37.77
CA VAL A 94 3.64 -11.99 -36.92
C VAL A 94 3.22 -11.67 -35.48
N MET A 95 3.63 -10.52 -34.93
CA MET A 95 3.23 -10.12 -33.59
C MET A 95 1.72 -9.91 -33.45
N GLN A 96 1.06 -9.28 -34.41
CA GLN A 96 -0.40 -9.15 -34.40
C GLN A 96 -1.12 -10.52 -34.41
N LYS A 97 -0.54 -11.50 -35.11
CA LYS A 97 -1.06 -12.86 -35.12
C LYS A 97 -0.85 -13.56 -33.79
N LEU A 98 0.34 -13.39 -33.17
CA LEU A 98 0.65 -13.92 -31.87
C LEU A 98 -0.22 -13.32 -30.76
N PHE A 99 -0.47 -12.01 -30.76
CA PHE A 99 -1.40 -11.35 -29.83
C PHE A 99 -2.82 -11.93 -29.87
N ARG A 100 -3.28 -12.37 -31.01
CA ARG A 100 -4.63 -12.98 -31.15
C ARG A 100 -4.70 -14.44 -30.74
N LEU A 101 -3.60 -15.18 -30.84
CA LEU A 101 -3.58 -16.64 -30.73
C LEU A 101 -2.90 -17.12 -29.43
N THR A 102 -2.20 -16.25 -28.73
CA THR A 102 -1.41 -16.58 -27.54
C THR A 102 -1.72 -15.61 -26.40
N PRO A 103 -1.38 -15.93 -25.14
CA PRO A 103 -1.56 -15.05 -23.99
C PRO A 103 -0.55 -13.87 -23.94
N LEU A 104 0.10 -13.52 -25.06
CA LEU A 104 0.90 -12.29 -25.19
C LEU A 104 0.04 -11.02 -25.16
N GLU A 105 -1.25 -11.13 -25.43
CA GLU A 105 -2.27 -10.12 -25.10
C GLU A 105 -3.35 -10.79 -24.28
N ASP A 106 -3.62 -10.25 -23.10
CA ASP A 106 -4.64 -10.76 -22.21
C ASP A 106 -5.38 -9.65 -21.48
N SER A 107 -6.53 -9.98 -20.93
CA SER A 107 -7.40 -9.10 -20.18
C SER A 107 -7.11 -9.21 -18.68
N PHE A 108 -6.62 -8.14 -18.08
CA PHE A 108 -6.41 -8.05 -16.64
C PHE A 108 -7.62 -7.43 -15.95
N SER A 109 -8.33 -8.22 -15.15
CA SER A 109 -9.50 -7.76 -14.40
C SER A 109 -9.10 -7.14 -13.08
N CYS A 110 -9.60 -5.92 -12.84
CA CYS A 110 -9.43 -5.20 -11.58
C CYS A 110 -10.70 -5.25 -10.74
N ASN A 111 -10.56 -5.52 -9.44
CA ASN A 111 -11.63 -5.44 -8.47
C ASN A 111 -11.04 -4.98 -7.13
N PHE A 112 -11.21 -3.68 -6.83
CA PHE A 112 -10.66 -3.06 -5.61
C PHE A 112 -11.61 -3.31 -4.44
N ASN A 113 -11.50 -4.48 -3.85
CA ASN A 113 -12.28 -4.86 -2.69
C ASN A 113 -11.49 -4.58 -1.42
N VAL A 114 -11.96 -3.62 -0.61
CA VAL A 114 -11.31 -3.15 0.61
C VAL A 114 -12.22 -3.32 1.82
N LEU A 115 -11.62 -3.47 3.00
CA LEU A 115 -12.36 -3.59 4.25
C LEU A 115 -12.50 -2.20 4.90
N ILE A 116 -13.73 -1.73 5.05
CA ILE A 116 -14.06 -0.50 5.78
C ILE A 116 -14.88 -0.86 7.00
N ALA A 117 -14.36 -0.56 8.19
CA ALA A 117 -14.98 -0.93 9.47
C ALA A 117 -15.35 -2.44 9.56
N GLY A 118 -14.50 -3.32 8.99
CA GLY A 118 -14.72 -4.76 8.97
C GLY A 118 -15.67 -5.26 7.88
N MET A 119 -16.26 -4.38 7.07
CA MET A 119 -17.16 -4.76 5.97
C MET A 119 -16.45 -4.62 4.61
N PRO A 120 -16.52 -5.64 3.73
CA PRO A 120 -15.97 -5.54 2.38
C PRO A 120 -16.80 -4.60 1.51
N ARG A 121 -16.12 -3.67 0.84
CA ARG A 121 -16.72 -2.76 -0.16
C ARG A 121 -15.84 -2.68 -1.38
N VAL A 122 -16.45 -2.61 -2.55
CA VAL A 122 -15.76 -2.30 -3.80
C VAL A 122 -15.82 -0.78 -3.99
N MET A 123 -14.65 -0.17 -4.11
CA MET A 123 -14.53 1.29 -4.10
C MET A 123 -13.51 1.75 -5.14
N GLY A 124 -13.74 2.94 -5.71
CA GLY A 124 -12.76 3.60 -6.57
C GLY A 124 -11.55 4.13 -5.77
N VAL A 125 -10.48 4.43 -6.47
CA VAL A 125 -9.23 4.90 -5.85
C VAL A 125 -9.45 6.17 -5.01
N ARG A 126 -10.27 7.10 -5.51
CA ARG A 126 -10.58 8.35 -4.81
C ARG A 126 -11.29 8.09 -3.47
N GLU A 127 -12.26 7.17 -3.46
CA GLU A 127 -12.99 6.80 -2.24
C GLU A 127 -12.08 6.10 -1.25
N ILE A 128 -11.22 5.19 -1.70
CA ILE A 128 -10.22 4.49 -0.87
C ILE A 128 -9.30 5.50 -0.20
N LEU A 129 -8.80 6.49 -0.96
CA LEU A 129 -7.94 7.54 -0.41
C LEU A 129 -8.67 8.45 0.58
N ALA A 130 -9.95 8.77 0.33
CA ALA A 130 -10.77 9.55 1.25
C ALA A 130 -11.01 8.83 2.57
N GLU A 131 -11.35 7.53 2.53
CA GLU A 131 -11.51 6.70 3.72
C GLU A 131 -10.19 6.53 4.50
N TRP A 132 -9.09 6.35 3.78
CA TRP A 132 -7.76 6.28 4.39
C TRP A 132 -7.42 7.60 5.11
N ALA A 133 -7.65 8.75 4.48
CA ALA A 133 -7.41 10.05 5.09
C ALA A 133 -8.28 10.28 6.33
N ALA A 134 -9.56 9.91 6.25
CA ALA A 134 -10.48 9.98 7.38
C ALA A 134 -10.05 9.07 8.55
N PHE A 135 -9.61 7.86 8.26
CA PHE A 135 -9.06 6.94 9.26
C PHE A 135 -7.79 7.52 9.93
N ARG A 136 -6.86 8.05 9.13
CA ARG A 136 -5.61 8.64 9.64
C ARG A 136 -5.88 9.86 10.52
N SER A 137 -6.78 10.74 10.10
CA SER A 137 -7.17 11.92 10.89
C SER A 137 -7.75 11.52 12.23
N ARG A 138 -8.71 10.58 12.25
CA ARG A 138 -9.33 10.07 13.48
C ARG A 138 -8.28 9.47 14.42
N THR A 139 -7.41 8.58 13.88
CA THR A 139 -6.34 7.95 14.66
C THR A 139 -5.39 8.99 15.26
N TYR A 140 -5.05 10.03 14.50
CA TYR A 140 -4.18 11.12 14.98
C TYR A 140 -4.80 11.84 16.17
N PHE A 141 -6.08 12.22 16.08
CA PHE A 141 -6.78 12.91 17.19
C PHE A 141 -6.97 12.01 18.42
N GLU A 142 -7.29 10.74 18.22
CA GLU A 142 -7.39 9.77 19.31
C GLU A 142 -6.04 9.55 20.02
N LEU A 143 -4.95 9.46 19.26
CA LEU A 143 -3.60 9.30 19.79
C LEU A 143 -3.20 10.53 20.61
N ALA A 144 -3.37 11.73 20.05
CA ALA A 144 -3.07 12.97 20.74
C ALA A 144 -3.87 13.14 22.06
N GLY A 145 -5.13 12.70 22.05
CA GLY A 145 -5.95 12.67 23.27
C GLY A 145 -5.44 11.68 24.33
N LYS A 146 -5.03 10.50 23.90
CA LYS A 146 -4.45 9.47 24.80
C LYS A 146 -3.08 9.87 25.33
N GLU A 147 -2.25 10.50 24.52
CA GLU A 147 -0.95 11.03 24.94
C GLU A 147 -1.09 12.10 26.03
N LYS A 148 -2.01 13.05 25.84
CA LYS A 148 -2.33 14.06 26.88
C LYS A 148 -2.78 13.42 28.18
N ARG A 149 -3.69 12.43 28.10
CA ARG A 149 -4.16 11.72 29.29
C ARG A 149 -3.06 10.92 29.97
N LEU A 150 -2.20 10.24 29.19
CA LEU A 150 -1.04 9.53 29.73
C LEU A 150 -0.12 10.47 30.48
N HIS A 151 0.18 11.64 29.92
CA HIS A 151 1.01 12.66 30.54
C HIS A 151 0.45 13.12 31.89
N LEU A 152 -0.85 13.41 31.98
CA LEU A 152 -1.50 13.74 33.23
C LEU A 152 -1.42 12.61 34.27
N LEU A 153 -1.65 11.38 33.86
CA LEU A 153 -1.59 10.20 34.74
C LEU A 153 -0.16 9.91 35.23
N GLN A 154 0.86 10.23 34.46
CA GLN A 154 2.26 10.14 34.90
C GLN A 154 2.56 11.12 36.03
N GLY A 155 2.05 12.36 35.97
CA GLY A 155 2.14 13.33 37.06
C GLY A 155 1.41 12.83 38.31
N LEU A 156 0.21 12.29 38.15
CA LEU A 156 -0.55 11.71 39.26
C LEU A 156 0.19 10.52 39.89
N ALA A 157 0.75 9.63 39.09
CA ALA A 157 1.53 8.48 39.57
C ALA A 157 2.73 8.91 40.41
N ALA A 158 3.44 9.97 40.01
CA ALA A 158 4.56 10.52 40.79
C ALA A 158 4.12 11.00 42.17
N ILE A 159 2.92 11.62 42.29
CA ILE A 159 2.38 12.09 43.55
C ILE A 159 1.82 10.97 44.41
N LEU A 160 1.19 9.96 43.82
CA LEU A 160 0.68 8.77 44.54
C LEU A 160 1.78 7.96 45.24
N LEU A 161 3.03 8.05 44.77
CA LEU A 161 4.17 7.43 45.45
C LEU A 161 4.47 8.06 46.82
N ASP A 162 4.16 9.33 47.02
CA ASP A 162 4.35 10.04 48.31
C ASP A 162 3.23 11.07 48.53
N ILE A 163 2.02 10.57 48.84
CA ILE A 163 0.82 11.40 49.07
C ILE A 163 1.02 12.31 50.29
N ASP A 164 1.69 11.83 51.34
CA ASP A 164 1.89 12.59 52.55
C ASP A 164 2.73 13.84 52.27
N LYS A 165 3.71 13.76 51.41
CA LYS A 165 4.50 14.90 50.92
C LYS A 165 3.62 15.90 50.18
N ALA A 166 2.77 15.43 49.28
CA ALA A 166 1.88 16.28 48.50
C ALA A 166 0.91 17.04 49.41
N VAL A 167 0.26 16.35 50.38
CA VAL A 167 -0.64 16.95 51.36
C VAL A 167 0.08 17.95 52.22
N ARG A 168 1.33 17.69 52.62
CA ARG A 168 2.14 18.63 53.40
C ARG A 168 2.44 19.89 52.62
N ILE A 169 2.90 19.79 51.36
CA ILE A 169 3.14 20.94 50.48
C ILE A 169 1.89 21.83 50.39
N VAL A 170 0.74 21.23 50.10
CA VAL A 170 -0.53 21.98 49.98
C VAL A 170 -0.91 22.68 51.28
N ARG A 171 -0.70 22.05 52.47
CA ARG A 171 -1.04 22.61 53.78
C ARG A 171 -0.09 23.69 54.24
N GLU A 172 1.19 23.61 53.91
CA GLU A 172 2.25 24.56 54.31
C GLU A 172 2.29 25.78 53.37
N THR A 173 1.69 25.70 52.19
CA THR A 173 1.62 26.81 51.22
C THR A 173 0.57 27.84 51.70
N ALA A 174 0.99 29.09 51.88
CA ALA A 174 0.14 30.15 52.39
C ALA A 174 -0.84 30.74 51.36
N GLU A 175 -0.40 30.82 50.09
CA GLU A 175 -1.18 31.37 48.99
C GLU A 175 -1.56 30.29 47.98
N GLU A 176 -2.83 30.29 47.56
CA GLU A 176 -3.36 29.33 46.60
C GLU A 176 -2.58 29.33 45.25
N ALA A 177 -2.13 30.51 44.82
CA ALA A 177 -1.31 30.66 43.59
C ALA A 177 0.05 29.97 43.64
N GLU A 178 0.60 29.71 44.83
CA GLU A 178 1.91 29.05 45.00
C GLU A 178 1.81 27.52 45.11
N VAL A 179 0.62 26.95 45.21
CA VAL A 179 0.41 25.50 45.35
C VAL A 179 0.96 24.76 44.13
N VAL A 180 0.63 25.21 42.94
CA VAL A 180 1.08 24.60 41.69
C VAL A 180 2.62 24.67 41.54
N PRO A 181 3.27 25.84 41.67
CA PRO A 181 4.72 25.94 41.66
C PRO A 181 5.42 25.04 42.71
N ASN A 182 4.89 24.97 43.92
CA ASN A 182 5.48 24.16 45.00
C ASN A 182 5.34 22.66 44.72
N LEU A 183 4.24 22.21 44.15
CA LEU A 183 4.07 20.82 43.67
C LEU A 183 5.04 20.50 42.55
N MET A 184 5.24 21.40 41.57
CA MET A 184 6.21 21.23 40.48
C MET A 184 7.62 21.00 41.01
N ILE A 185 8.07 21.85 41.94
CA ILE A 185 9.39 21.73 42.54
C ILE A 185 9.52 20.47 43.40
N GLY A 186 8.47 20.19 44.20
CA GLY A 186 8.47 19.06 45.13
C GLY A 186 8.54 17.69 44.48
N PHE A 187 7.90 17.51 43.32
CA PHE A 187 7.78 16.22 42.60
C PHE A 187 8.48 16.17 41.24
N GLY A 188 9.02 17.30 40.76
CA GLY A 188 9.65 17.37 39.44
C GLY A 188 8.68 17.15 38.27
N ILE A 189 7.40 17.57 38.46
CA ILE A 189 6.34 17.50 37.47
C ILE A 189 6.16 18.85 36.77
N ASP A 190 5.55 18.87 35.60
CA ASP A 190 5.28 20.10 34.89
C ASP A 190 3.99 20.81 35.39
N GLN A 191 3.78 22.03 34.92
CA GLN A 191 2.64 22.86 35.33
C GLN A 191 1.29 22.18 35.05
N VAL A 192 1.11 21.58 33.87
CA VAL A 192 -0.14 20.93 33.45
C VAL A 192 -0.47 19.71 34.33
N GLN A 193 0.57 18.95 34.70
CA GLN A 193 0.44 17.84 35.63
C GLN A 193 0.13 18.32 37.05
N ALA A 194 0.81 19.38 37.51
CA ALA A 194 0.58 19.95 38.86
C ALA A 194 -0.83 20.56 38.99
N GLU A 195 -1.32 21.29 38.00
CA GLU A 195 -2.68 21.81 37.96
C GLU A 195 -3.71 20.67 38.01
N TYR A 196 -3.52 19.63 37.16
CA TYR A 196 -4.40 18.46 37.16
C TYR A 196 -4.49 17.78 38.54
N VAL A 197 -3.37 17.66 39.23
CA VAL A 197 -3.32 17.03 40.56
C VAL A 197 -3.91 17.93 41.62
N ALA A 198 -3.68 19.24 41.57
CA ALA A 198 -4.27 20.20 42.52
C ALA A 198 -5.81 20.21 42.46
N GLU A 199 -6.40 19.98 41.28
CA GLU A 199 -7.85 19.91 41.08
C GLU A 199 -8.45 18.52 41.35
N ILE A 200 -7.63 17.49 41.62
CA ILE A 200 -8.13 16.14 41.81
C ILE A 200 -9.00 16.01 43.06
N LYS A 201 -10.13 15.33 42.93
CA LYS A 201 -11.00 15.10 44.09
C LYS A 201 -10.39 14.06 45.01
N MET A 202 -10.41 14.29 46.32
CA MET A 202 -9.84 13.41 47.36
C MET A 202 -10.31 11.94 47.24
N ARG A 203 -11.52 11.69 46.74
CA ARG A 203 -12.05 10.34 46.49
C ARG A 203 -11.23 9.56 45.45
N HIS A 204 -10.50 10.24 44.56
CA HIS A 204 -9.67 9.63 43.52
C HIS A 204 -8.24 9.33 43.98
N LEU A 205 -7.93 9.63 45.23
CA LEU A 205 -6.67 9.27 45.90
C LEU A 205 -6.79 7.95 46.69
N ASN A 206 -7.89 7.23 46.52
CA ASN A 206 -8.11 5.93 47.13
C ASN A 206 -7.22 4.85 46.48
N ARG A 207 -6.82 3.83 47.28
CA ARG A 207 -5.98 2.70 46.82
C ARG A 207 -6.52 1.87 45.66
N GLU A 208 -7.85 1.97 45.40
CA GLU A 208 -8.52 1.23 44.30
C GLU A 208 -8.59 2.04 42.99
N TYR A 209 -8.11 3.28 42.99
CA TYR A 209 -8.13 4.13 41.80
C TYR A 209 -6.77 4.09 41.08
#